data_b8beeffc6d6d2c044093f625a170d2fb
#
_entry.id   b8beeffc6d6d2c044093f625a170d2fb
#
_cell.length_a   1.000
_cell.length_b   1.000
_cell.length_c   1.000
_cell.angle_alpha   90.00
_cell.angle_beta   90.00
_cell.angle_gamma   90.00
#
_symmetry.space_group_name_H-M   'P 1'
#
loop_
_entity.id
_entity.type
_entity.pdbx_description
1 polymer ?
#
loop_
_entity_poly.entity_id
_entity_poly.type
_entity_poly.pdbx_seq_one_letter_code
_entity_poly.pdbx_strand_id
1 'polypeptide(L)'
;ISNDGKFTKTWGKKGTAPGDFETPHTLAMDSRGRLFVGDRGNNRIQIFDQEGKYLEEWKQFGRPSGIFIDRNDTLYVTDHQSDEKTNPGFRKGMTIGSAKDGKVALRIPDPDQANGSQEGIAADVKGNVYGSLTGGMALKK
;
A
#
# COMPACT_ATOMS: atom_id res chain seq x y z
N ILE A 1 2.06 -13.07 15.16
CA ILE A 1 2.40 -12.96 16.59
C ILE A 1 1.09 -12.93 17.36
N SER A 2 0.97 -13.76 18.40
CA SER A 2 -0.20 -13.79 19.29
C SER A 2 -0.23 -12.57 20.24
N ASN A 3 -1.34 -12.37 20.94
CA ASN A 3 -1.51 -11.25 21.89
C ASN A 3 -0.50 -11.30 23.08
N ASP A 4 0.05 -12.46 23.38
CA ASP A 4 1.11 -12.65 24.39
C ASP A 4 2.54 -12.55 23.81
N GLY A 5 2.65 -12.06 22.56
CA GLY A 5 3.92 -11.77 21.89
C GLY A 5 4.64 -12.98 21.30
N LYS A 6 4.01 -14.15 21.27
CA LYS A 6 4.63 -15.35 20.69
C LYS A 6 4.53 -15.33 19.17
N PHE A 7 5.62 -15.78 18.53
CA PHE A 7 5.60 -16.04 17.09
C PHE A 7 4.62 -17.19 16.78
N THR A 8 3.75 -16.97 15.79
CA THR A 8 2.73 -17.94 15.39
C THR A 8 3.01 -18.55 14.02
N LYS A 9 3.30 -17.70 13.00
CA LYS A 9 3.38 -18.16 11.62
C LYS A 9 4.15 -17.18 10.76
N THR A 10 4.85 -17.70 9.75
CA THR A 10 5.36 -16.94 8.60
C THR A 10 4.95 -17.63 7.31
N TRP A 11 4.85 -16.86 6.23
CA TRP A 11 4.58 -17.37 4.89
C TRP A 11 5.24 -16.49 3.83
N GLY A 12 5.30 -17.00 2.60
CA GLY A 12 5.94 -16.35 1.48
C GLY A 12 7.45 -16.60 1.41
N LYS A 13 7.99 -16.33 0.28
CA LYS A 13 9.43 -16.34 -0.04
C LYS A 13 9.71 -15.27 -1.09
N LYS A 14 10.96 -15.04 -1.42
CA LYS A 14 11.33 -14.13 -2.51
C LYS A 14 10.80 -14.67 -3.84
N GLY A 15 10.08 -13.82 -4.60
CA GLY A 15 9.55 -14.18 -5.91
C GLY A 15 8.43 -13.28 -6.40
N THR A 16 7.86 -13.64 -7.54
CA THR A 16 6.80 -12.91 -8.23
C THR A 16 5.47 -13.67 -8.30
N ALA A 17 5.46 -14.96 -7.93
CA ALA A 17 4.24 -15.77 -7.91
C ALA A 17 3.24 -15.27 -6.85
N PRO A 18 1.95 -15.63 -6.94
CA PRO A 18 1.00 -15.38 -5.86
C PRO A 18 1.50 -15.94 -4.52
N GLY A 19 1.51 -15.09 -3.48
CA GLY A 19 2.04 -15.44 -2.16
C GLY A 19 3.56 -15.29 -2.00
N ASP A 20 4.33 -15.07 -3.07
CA ASP A 20 5.73 -14.69 -3.00
C ASP A 20 5.88 -13.16 -3.00
N PHE A 21 7.00 -12.63 -2.51
CA PHE A 21 7.20 -11.19 -2.35
C PHE A 21 8.54 -10.71 -2.90
N GLU A 22 8.55 -9.46 -3.37
CA GLU A 22 9.78 -8.69 -3.60
C GLU A 22 9.64 -7.35 -2.88
N THR A 23 10.26 -7.23 -1.71
CA THR A 23 10.13 -6.07 -0.82
C THR A 23 8.67 -5.83 -0.33
N PRO A 24 8.10 -6.74 0.47
CA PRO A 24 6.84 -6.45 1.18
C PRO A 24 7.10 -5.29 2.17
N HIS A 25 6.53 -4.12 1.89
CA HIS A 25 6.94 -2.86 2.52
C HIS A 25 5.94 -2.34 3.54
N THR A 26 4.67 -2.60 3.31
CA THR A 26 3.58 -2.06 4.12
C THR A 26 2.42 -3.04 4.17
N LEU A 27 1.61 -2.94 5.21
CA LEU A 27 0.41 -3.76 5.35
C LEU A 27 -0.70 -3.01 6.08
N ALA A 28 -1.94 -3.37 5.76
CA ALA A 28 -3.15 -2.89 6.42
C ALA A 28 -4.20 -4.00 6.42
N MET A 29 -5.23 -3.85 7.23
CA MET A 29 -6.35 -4.79 7.30
C MET A 29 -7.66 -4.06 7.06
N ASP A 30 -8.56 -4.66 6.28
CA ASP A 30 -9.90 -4.13 6.05
C ASP A 30 -10.91 -4.59 7.13
N SER A 31 -12.13 -4.06 7.07
CA SER A 31 -13.20 -4.39 8.02
C SER A 31 -13.63 -5.87 7.99
N ARG A 32 -13.30 -6.60 6.92
CA ARG A 32 -13.58 -8.05 6.76
C ARG A 32 -12.44 -8.94 7.26
N GLY A 33 -11.37 -8.33 7.80
CA GLY A 33 -10.18 -9.05 8.26
C GLY A 33 -9.26 -9.53 7.14
N ARG A 34 -9.37 -9.00 5.92
CA ARG A 34 -8.43 -9.29 4.85
C ARG A 34 -7.16 -8.47 5.04
N LEU A 35 -6.01 -9.10 4.89
CA LEU A 35 -4.70 -8.48 4.99
C LEU A 35 -4.21 -8.02 3.61
N PHE A 36 -3.96 -6.74 3.48
CA PHE A 36 -3.42 -6.09 2.29
C PHE A 36 -1.92 -5.90 2.48
N VAL A 37 -1.12 -6.47 1.61
CA VAL A 37 0.34 -6.37 1.65
C VAL A 37 0.85 -5.62 0.44
N GLY A 38 1.48 -4.48 0.66
CA GLY A 38 2.15 -3.72 -0.39
C GLY A 38 3.45 -4.39 -0.80
N ASP A 39 3.40 -5.21 -1.82
CA ASP A 39 4.54 -5.91 -2.43
C ASP A 39 5.23 -4.97 -3.42
N ARG A 40 5.96 -4.00 -2.84
CA ARG A 40 6.52 -2.85 -3.55
C ARG A 40 7.42 -3.24 -4.72
N GLY A 41 8.29 -4.22 -4.54
CA GLY A 41 9.20 -4.66 -5.59
C GLY A 41 8.49 -5.24 -6.81
N ASN A 42 7.30 -5.81 -6.62
CA ASN A 42 6.45 -6.36 -7.68
C ASN A 42 5.36 -5.40 -8.17
N ASN A 43 5.34 -4.13 -7.73
CA ASN A 43 4.36 -3.12 -8.11
C ASN A 43 2.91 -3.58 -7.93
N ARG A 44 2.60 -4.20 -6.79
CA ARG A 44 1.27 -4.75 -6.52
C ARG A 44 0.90 -4.69 -5.04
N ILE A 45 -0.39 -4.77 -4.77
CA ILE A 45 -0.93 -5.14 -3.47
C ILE A 45 -1.37 -6.60 -3.58
N GLN A 46 -0.96 -7.45 -2.67
CA GLN A 46 -1.49 -8.80 -2.52
C GLN A 46 -2.43 -8.85 -1.33
N ILE A 47 -3.53 -9.59 -1.45
CA ILE A 47 -4.57 -9.70 -0.44
C ILE A 47 -4.65 -11.13 0.05
N PHE A 48 -4.67 -11.29 1.37
CA PHE A 48 -4.70 -12.58 2.06
C PHE A 48 -5.83 -12.62 3.08
N ASP A 49 -6.25 -13.83 3.44
CA ASP A 49 -7.00 -14.03 4.68
C ASP A 49 -6.04 -14.05 5.89
N GLN A 50 -6.60 -14.13 7.09
CA GLN A 50 -5.81 -14.16 8.33
C GLN A 50 -4.99 -15.44 8.51
N GLU A 51 -5.31 -16.49 7.76
CA GLU A 51 -4.54 -17.72 7.72
C GLU A 51 -3.37 -17.66 6.72
N GLY A 52 -3.20 -16.54 6.01
CA GLY A 52 -2.16 -16.34 5.01
C GLY A 52 -2.45 -17.01 3.67
N LYS A 53 -3.71 -17.39 3.41
CA LYS A 53 -4.14 -17.87 2.10
C LYS A 53 -4.26 -16.68 1.17
N TYR A 54 -3.58 -16.76 0.02
CA TYR A 54 -3.70 -15.78 -1.06
C TYR A 54 -5.15 -15.74 -1.59
N LEU A 55 -5.68 -14.52 -1.75
CA LEU A 55 -7.02 -14.29 -2.29
C LEU A 55 -6.96 -13.67 -3.67
N GLU A 56 -6.26 -12.52 -3.80
CA GLU A 56 -6.17 -11.77 -5.06
C GLU A 56 -4.99 -10.80 -5.06
N GLU A 57 -4.68 -10.18 -6.22
CA GLU A 57 -3.70 -9.11 -6.33
C GLU A 57 -4.26 -7.92 -7.10
N TRP A 58 -3.78 -6.71 -6.75
CA TRP A 58 -4.14 -5.45 -7.38
C TRP A 58 -2.91 -4.67 -7.80
N LYS A 59 -2.83 -4.34 -9.09
CA LYS A 59 -1.72 -3.55 -9.69
C LYS A 59 -2.10 -2.10 -9.96
N GLN A 60 -3.39 -1.78 -9.92
CA GLN A 60 -3.92 -0.46 -10.24
C GLN A 60 -3.62 0.61 -9.19
N PHE A 61 -2.97 0.29 -8.09
CA PHE A 61 -2.60 1.24 -7.05
C PHE A 61 -1.14 1.73 -7.12
N GLY A 62 -0.40 1.35 -8.17
CA GLY A 62 0.99 1.75 -8.37
C GLY A 62 1.99 0.89 -7.60
N ARG A 63 3.09 1.50 -7.15
CA ARG A 63 4.19 0.87 -6.40
C ARG A 63 4.06 1.18 -4.91
N PRO A 64 3.34 0.35 -4.14
CA PRO A 64 2.85 0.70 -2.81
C PRO A 64 3.98 0.84 -1.78
N SER A 65 4.14 2.04 -1.23
CA SER A 65 5.07 2.36 -0.14
C SER A 65 4.37 2.43 1.20
N GLY A 66 3.23 3.08 1.27
CA GLY A 66 2.35 3.11 2.43
C GLY A 66 0.94 2.68 2.06
N ILE A 67 0.27 1.97 2.94
CA ILE A 67 -1.14 1.60 2.83
C ILE A 67 -1.85 1.98 4.13
N PHE A 68 -3.00 2.61 4.00
CA PHE A 68 -3.95 2.83 5.08
C PHE A 68 -5.36 2.47 4.60
N ILE A 69 -6.14 1.81 5.43
CA ILE A 69 -7.55 1.50 5.17
C ILE A 69 -8.36 2.10 6.33
N ASP A 70 -9.31 2.95 6.00
CA ASP A 70 -10.18 3.55 7.01
C ASP A 70 -11.35 2.63 7.40
N ARG A 71 -12.13 3.06 8.39
CA ARG A 71 -13.30 2.31 8.89
C ARG A 71 -14.43 2.09 7.87
N ASN A 72 -14.41 2.81 6.75
CA ASN A 72 -15.38 2.68 5.67
C ASN A 72 -14.86 1.77 4.53
N ASP A 73 -13.68 1.17 4.72
CA ASP A 73 -12.92 0.43 3.71
C ASP A 73 -12.48 1.31 2.53
N THR A 74 -12.22 2.59 2.77
CA THR A 74 -11.49 3.43 1.82
C THR A 74 -10.00 3.08 1.90
N LEU A 75 -9.42 2.73 0.77
CA LEU A 75 -8.02 2.36 0.63
C LEU A 75 -7.21 3.57 0.17
N TYR A 76 -6.18 3.91 0.92
CA TYR A 76 -5.22 4.97 0.62
C TYR A 76 -3.84 4.36 0.42
N VAL A 77 -3.20 4.67 -0.70
CA VAL A 77 -1.88 4.11 -1.07
C VAL A 77 -0.95 5.24 -1.48
N THR A 78 0.25 5.28 -0.90
CA THR A 78 1.33 6.13 -1.40
C THR A 78 2.25 5.36 -2.35
N ASP A 79 2.74 6.08 -3.34
CA ASP A 79 3.74 5.63 -4.30
C ASP A 79 4.84 6.70 -4.39
N HIS A 80 6.04 6.39 -3.92
CA HIS A 80 7.15 7.35 -3.93
C HIS A 80 8.25 7.00 -4.95
N GLN A 81 8.10 5.90 -5.68
CA GLN A 81 9.16 5.38 -6.55
C GLN A 81 8.75 5.13 -7.99
N SER A 82 7.47 5.22 -8.34
CA SER A 82 7.06 5.03 -9.74
C SER A 82 7.64 6.10 -10.65
N ASP A 83 8.19 5.63 -11.74
CA ASP A 83 8.65 6.38 -12.90
C ASP A 83 8.57 5.49 -14.14
N GLU A 84 8.93 6.01 -15.30
CA GLU A 84 8.86 5.26 -16.57
C GLU A 84 9.78 4.01 -16.62
N LYS A 85 10.73 3.90 -15.69
CA LYS A 85 11.66 2.76 -15.60
C LYS A 85 11.18 1.70 -14.61
N THR A 86 10.69 2.13 -13.45
CA THR A 86 10.34 1.23 -12.33
C THR A 86 8.90 0.75 -12.37
N ASN A 87 7.99 1.59 -12.87
CA ASN A 87 6.57 1.25 -13.00
C ASN A 87 5.93 2.11 -14.11
N PRO A 88 6.16 1.80 -15.39
CA PRO A 88 5.71 2.61 -16.52
C PRO A 88 4.21 2.91 -16.48
N GLY A 89 3.83 4.16 -16.78
CA GLY A 89 2.45 4.63 -16.75
C GLY A 89 1.93 5.07 -15.37
N PHE A 90 2.76 4.92 -14.31
CA PHE A 90 2.45 5.45 -12.98
C PHE A 90 3.39 6.59 -12.61
N ARG A 91 2.94 7.41 -11.65
CA ARG A 91 3.69 8.53 -11.10
C ARG A 91 3.67 8.49 -9.59
N LYS A 92 4.69 9.09 -8.96
CA LYS A 92 4.71 9.30 -7.51
C LYS A 92 3.48 10.10 -7.06
N GLY A 93 2.96 9.76 -5.90
CA GLY A 93 1.80 10.44 -5.33
C GLY A 93 0.94 9.53 -4.48
N MET A 94 -0.36 9.79 -4.46
CA MET A 94 -1.34 9.01 -3.71
C MET A 94 -2.42 8.46 -4.64
N THR A 95 -2.84 7.23 -4.40
CA THR A 95 -4.01 6.62 -5.04
C THR A 95 -5.03 6.29 -3.97
N ILE A 96 -6.27 6.74 -4.16
CA ILE A 96 -7.40 6.50 -3.25
C ILE A 96 -8.41 5.62 -3.97
N GLY A 97 -8.94 4.63 -3.27
CA GLY A 97 -9.93 3.71 -3.83
C GLY A 97 -10.69 2.94 -2.77
N SER A 98 -11.26 1.84 -3.17
CA SER A 98 -12.08 0.97 -2.32
C SER A 98 -11.34 -0.32 -1.99
N ALA A 99 -11.18 -0.61 -0.70
CA ALA A 99 -10.67 -1.89 -0.27
C ALA A 99 -11.66 -3.05 -0.55
N LYS A 100 -12.94 -2.76 -0.84
CA LYS A 100 -13.96 -3.80 -1.07
C LYS A 100 -13.77 -4.51 -2.39
N ASP A 101 -13.41 -3.76 -3.43
CA ASP A 101 -13.43 -4.22 -4.84
C ASP A 101 -12.24 -3.72 -5.68
N GLY A 102 -11.30 -2.98 -5.10
CA GLY A 102 -10.12 -2.45 -5.79
C GLY A 102 -10.39 -1.30 -6.75
N LYS A 103 -11.59 -0.75 -6.76
CA LYS A 103 -11.94 0.37 -7.65
C LYS A 103 -11.19 1.63 -7.25
N VAL A 104 -10.40 2.18 -8.17
CA VAL A 104 -9.70 3.46 -7.97
C VAL A 104 -10.69 4.61 -8.14
N ALA A 105 -10.74 5.49 -7.14
CA ALA A 105 -11.59 6.68 -7.15
C ALA A 105 -10.81 7.94 -7.57
N LEU A 106 -9.55 8.07 -7.10
CA LEU A 106 -8.76 9.28 -7.32
C LEU A 106 -7.26 8.95 -7.34
N ARG A 107 -6.52 9.64 -8.22
CA ARG A 107 -5.06 9.71 -8.18
C ARG A 107 -4.62 11.15 -8.00
N ILE A 108 -3.74 11.38 -7.04
CA ILE A 108 -3.19 12.69 -6.69
C ILE A 108 -1.68 12.60 -6.93
N PRO A 109 -1.17 13.04 -8.09
CA PRO A 109 0.27 13.05 -8.36
C PRO A 109 0.99 13.96 -7.36
N ASP A 110 2.18 13.55 -6.91
CA ASP A 110 3.04 14.46 -6.16
C ASP A 110 3.46 15.63 -7.06
N PRO A 111 3.29 16.89 -6.65
CA PRO A 111 3.73 18.03 -7.44
C PRO A 111 5.24 18.05 -7.68
N ASP A 112 6.02 17.46 -6.77
CA ASP A 112 7.48 17.30 -6.92
C ASP A 112 7.82 15.86 -7.29
N GLN A 113 7.73 15.54 -8.57
CA GLN A 113 8.06 14.20 -9.08
C GLN A 113 9.55 13.85 -8.94
N ALA A 114 10.43 14.83 -8.83
CA ALA A 114 11.87 14.59 -8.67
C ALA A 114 12.22 14.16 -7.24
N ASN A 115 11.70 14.88 -6.24
CA ASN A 115 12.06 14.70 -4.84
C ASN A 115 10.89 14.17 -3.98
N GLY A 116 9.70 14.05 -4.55
CA GLY A 116 8.53 13.52 -3.85
C GLY A 116 8.82 12.11 -3.32
N SER A 117 8.65 11.93 -2.01
CA SER A 117 9.00 10.68 -1.33
C SER A 117 8.02 10.37 -0.20
N GLN A 118 6.73 10.31 -0.54
CA GLN A 118 5.69 9.98 0.43
C GLN A 118 5.71 8.49 0.73
N GLU A 119 6.24 8.09 1.88
CA GLU A 119 6.28 6.68 2.28
C GLU A 119 5.12 6.27 3.18
N GLY A 120 4.80 7.07 4.20
CA GLY A 120 3.67 6.79 5.08
C GLY A 120 2.40 7.50 4.63
N ILE A 121 1.26 6.97 5.01
CA ILE A 121 -0.05 7.56 4.73
C ILE A 121 -1.01 7.33 5.89
N ALA A 122 -1.82 8.33 6.18
CA ALA A 122 -2.96 8.26 7.10
C ALA A 122 -4.08 9.16 6.61
N ALA A 123 -5.31 8.89 7.03
CA ALA A 123 -6.44 9.78 6.82
C ALA A 123 -7.20 9.99 8.13
N ASP A 124 -7.73 11.20 8.31
CA ASP A 124 -8.59 11.50 9.46
C ASP A 124 -10.08 11.28 9.14
N VAL A 125 -10.91 11.35 10.16
CA VAL A 125 -12.36 11.15 10.03
C VAL A 125 -13.08 12.24 9.21
N LYS A 126 -12.39 13.35 8.90
CA LYS A 126 -12.89 14.44 8.07
C LYS A 126 -12.51 14.27 6.60
N GLY A 127 -11.76 13.21 6.27
CA GLY A 127 -11.28 12.93 4.91
C GLY A 127 -9.99 13.67 4.54
N ASN A 128 -9.30 14.32 5.48
CA ASN A 128 -7.97 14.83 5.19
C ASN A 128 -6.98 13.68 5.11
N VAL A 129 -6.08 13.73 4.13
CA VAL A 129 -5.04 12.73 3.92
C VAL A 129 -3.68 13.33 4.25
N TYR A 130 -2.87 12.56 4.95
CA TYR A 130 -1.55 12.96 5.42
C TYR A 130 -0.50 12.01 4.86
N GLY A 131 0.57 12.54 4.31
CA GLY A 131 1.72 11.79 3.81
C GLY A 131 3.01 12.19 4.53
N SER A 132 3.82 11.22 4.92
CA SER A 132 5.17 11.49 5.44
C SER A 132 6.17 11.49 4.30
N LEU A 133 7.00 12.55 4.23
CA LEU A 133 8.06 12.70 3.24
C LEU A 133 9.41 12.37 3.88
N THR A 134 9.98 11.24 3.53
CA THR A 134 11.27 10.81 4.08
C THR A 134 12.43 11.66 3.54
N GLY A 135 12.43 11.98 2.24
CA GLY A 135 13.46 12.83 1.64
C GLY A 135 13.38 14.30 2.06
N GLY A 136 12.16 14.82 2.32
CA GLY A 136 11.92 16.21 2.72
C GLY A 136 11.85 16.42 4.22
N MET A 137 11.95 15.37 5.05
CA MET A 137 11.80 15.40 6.51
C MET A 137 10.56 16.20 6.96
N ALA A 138 9.41 15.99 6.28
CA ALA A 138 8.21 16.79 6.43
C ALA A 138 6.92 15.93 6.37
N LEU A 139 5.81 16.54 6.76
CA LEU A 139 4.46 15.99 6.55
C LEU A 139 3.72 16.86 5.53
N LYS A 140 2.98 16.21 4.65
CA LYS A 140 2.01 16.87 3.75
C LYS A 140 0.58 16.54 4.20
N LYS A 141 -0.33 17.50 4.03
CA LYS A 141 -1.77 17.37 4.20
C LYS A 141 -2.47 17.74 2.91
#